data_fdf1168b2561c6c8cdbbb55256b9281f
#
_entry.id   fdf1168b2561c6c8cdbbb55256b9281f
#
_cell.length_a   1.000
_cell.length_b   1.000
_cell.length_c   1.000
_cell.angle_alpha   90.00
_cell.angle_beta   90.00
_cell.angle_gamma   90.00
#
_symmetry.space_group_name_H-M   'P 1'
#
loop_
_entity.id
_entity.type
_entity.pdbx_description
1 polymer ?
#
loop_
_entity_poly.entity_id
_entity_poly.type
_entity_poly.pdbx_seq_one_letter_code
_entity_poly.pdbx_strand_id
1 'polypeptide(L)'
;ILHSIYGFTNIFSGQIEIDGKEITNLTPAEKLKSVGIAYILQDNSVFPDMTVEENLLMGGFIKEKTDESYVEAEKIFEKYERLRNRRNQPAKVLSGGERRLLEISRALVMKPSVLLVDEPSIGLEPRYIDMVFEILRDLQENEKKTIILVEQNAKKGLEFADIGYVLVSGQTAIAGKGDDLLKNPDVGRLFLGG
;
A
#
# COMPACT_ATOMS: atom_id res chain seq x y z
N ILE A 1 7.72 10.03 5.56
CA ILE A 1 8.63 9.01 4.99
C ILE A 1 8.10 8.52 3.66
N LEU A 2 6.89 7.93 3.56
CA LEU A 2 6.38 7.38 2.30
C LEU A 2 6.31 8.44 1.19
N HIS A 3 5.86 9.67 1.48
CA HIS A 3 5.86 10.79 0.55
C HIS A 3 7.26 11.11 0.00
N SER A 4 8.29 11.06 0.85
CA SER A 4 9.67 11.29 0.42
C SER A 4 10.17 10.16 -0.49
N ILE A 5 9.89 8.90 -0.13
CA ILE A 5 10.26 7.75 -0.95
C ILE A 5 9.58 7.82 -2.32
N TYR A 6 8.31 8.19 -2.37
CA TYR A 6 7.56 8.26 -3.63
C TYR A 6 7.87 9.50 -4.48
N GLY A 7 8.37 10.60 -3.86
CA GLY A 7 8.73 11.83 -4.55
C GLY A 7 7.66 12.93 -4.50
N PHE A 8 6.81 12.91 -3.48
CA PHE A 8 5.83 13.98 -3.22
C PHE A 8 6.40 15.13 -2.39
N THR A 9 7.60 14.96 -1.82
CA THR A 9 8.28 15.97 -1.00
C THR A 9 9.73 16.11 -1.44
N ASN A 10 10.28 17.30 -1.27
CA ASN A 10 11.71 17.55 -1.52
C ASN A 10 12.56 16.87 -0.45
N ILE A 11 13.68 16.29 -0.86
CA ILE A 11 14.71 15.71 0.01
C ILE A 11 15.84 16.71 0.11
N PHE A 12 16.10 17.20 1.33
CA PHE A 12 17.13 18.22 1.56
C PHE A 12 18.54 17.61 1.68
N SER A 13 18.65 16.36 2.11
CA SER A 13 19.91 15.64 2.24
C SER A 13 19.69 14.14 2.28
N GLY A 14 20.73 13.37 1.96
CA GLY A 14 20.67 11.91 1.90
C GLY A 14 20.21 11.41 0.53
N GLN A 15 20.10 10.09 0.41
CA GLN A 15 19.73 9.42 -0.84
C GLN A 15 18.79 8.26 -0.55
N ILE A 16 17.97 7.90 -1.55
CA ILE A 16 17.08 6.74 -1.53
C ILE A 16 17.54 5.80 -2.63
N GLU A 17 17.78 4.55 -2.25
CA GLU A 17 18.22 3.50 -3.17
C GLU A 17 17.29 2.29 -3.08
N ILE A 18 17.06 1.64 -4.21
CA ILE A 18 16.38 0.35 -4.31
C ILE A 18 17.24 -0.55 -5.21
N ASP A 19 17.61 -1.71 -4.69
CA ASP A 19 18.45 -2.70 -5.39
C ASP A 19 19.75 -2.08 -5.98
N GLY A 20 20.37 -1.16 -5.22
CA GLY A 20 21.60 -0.46 -5.60
C GLY A 20 21.40 0.65 -6.65
N LYS A 21 20.16 0.96 -7.02
CA LYS A 21 19.82 2.05 -7.93
C LYS A 21 19.32 3.26 -7.15
N GLU A 22 19.98 4.40 -7.33
CA GLU A 22 19.50 5.64 -6.75
C GLU A 22 18.21 6.12 -7.43
N ILE A 23 17.21 6.45 -6.59
CA ILE A 23 15.87 6.88 -7.02
C ILE A 23 15.47 8.22 -6.41
N THR A 24 16.37 8.91 -5.71
CA THR A 24 16.07 10.12 -4.94
C THR A 24 15.34 11.16 -5.76
N ASN A 25 15.82 11.45 -6.96
CA ASN A 25 15.32 12.52 -7.83
C ASN A 25 14.33 12.06 -8.92
N LEU A 26 13.94 10.77 -8.92
CA LEU A 26 12.96 10.29 -9.88
C LEU A 26 11.56 10.80 -9.51
N THR A 27 10.80 11.15 -10.53
CA THR A 27 9.38 11.52 -10.39
C THR A 27 8.54 10.31 -9.96
N PRO A 28 7.34 10.51 -9.36
CA PRO A 28 6.42 9.42 -9.04
C PRO A 28 6.12 8.49 -10.22
N ALA A 29 5.94 9.06 -11.43
CA ALA A 29 5.67 8.29 -12.64
C ALA A 29 6.86 7.41 -13.04
N GLU A 30 8.09 7.94 -12.94
CA GLU A 30 9.32 7.17 -13.20
C GLU A 30 9.52 6.07 -12.17
N LYS A 31 9.26 6.35 -10.88
CA LYS A 31 9.33 5.36 -9.80
C LYS A 31 8.34 4.23 -10.03
N LEU A 32 7.12 4.53 -10.44
CA LEU A 32 6.12 3.51 -10.76
C LEU A 32 6.51 2.73 -12.04
N LYS A 33 6.87 3.41 -13.12
CA LYS A 33 7.09 2.79 -14.44
C LYS A 33 8.42 2.04 -14.53
N SER A 34 9.52 2.60 -14.02
CA SER A 34 10.88 2.10 -14.23
C SER A 34 11.47 1.37 -13.02
N VAL A 35 10.97 1.62 -11.81
CA VAL A 35 11.45 1.00 -10.57
C VAL A 35 10.42 0.00 -10.01
N GLY A 36 9.15 0.19 -10.36
CA GLY A 36 8.07 -0.68 -9.88
C GLY A 36 7.63 -0.36 -8.45
N ILE A 37 7.61 0.91 -8.08
CA ILE A 37 7.09 1.37 -6.78
C ILE A 37 5.69 1.92 -6.98
N ALA A 38 4.68 1.36 -6.30
CA ALA A 38 3.34 1.92 -6.25
C ALA A 38 3.02 2.44 -4.85
N TYR A 39 2.15 3.46 -4.78
CA TYR A 39 1.72 4.06 -3.52
C TYR A 39 0.21 3.91 -3.32
N ILE A 40 -0.15 3.31 -2.21
CA ILE A 40 -1.53 3.18 -1.74
C ILE A 40 -1.74 4.24 -0.66
N LEU A 41 -2.45 5.31 -1.03
CA LEU A 41 -2.71 6.46 -0.18
C LEU A 41 -3.68 6.11 0.97
N GLN A 42 -3.63 6.92 2.02
CA GLN A 42 -4.47 6.79 3.22
C GLN A 42 -5.97 6.87 2.88
N ASP A 43 -6.40 7.87 2.11
CA ASP A 43 -7.80 8.20 1.87
C ASP A 43 -8.18 8.40 0.42
N ASN A 44 -9.46 8.09 0.12
CA ASN A 44 -10.23 8.53 -1.06
C ASN A 44 -9.49 8.50 -2.39
N SER A 45 -8.69 7.48 -2.62
CA SER A 45 -7.92 7.39 -3.86
C SER A 45 -8.73 6.82 -5.04
N VAL A 46 -9.97 6.34 -4.82
CA VAL A 46 -10.86 5.90 -5.90
C VAL A 46 -11.58 7.06 -6.56
N PHE A 47 -11.95 6.88 -7.81
CA PHE A 47 -12.82 7.79 -8.57
C PHE A 47 -14.28 7.36 -8.32
N PRO A 48 -15.05 8.09 -7.49
CA PRO A 48 -16.32 7.60 -6.96
C PRO A 48 -17.41 7.39 -8.01
N ASP A 49 -17.42 8.20 -9.07
CA ASP A 49 -18.41 8.12 -10.15
C ASP A 49 -18.02 7.16 -11.29
N MET A 50 -16.78 6.71 -11.31
CA MET A 50 -16.31 5.67 -12.23
C MET A 50 -16.67 4.30 -11.69
N THR A 51 -16.88 3.34 -12.60
CA THR A 51 -17.10 1.92 -12.23
C THR A 51 -15.84 1.33 -11.57
N VAL A 52 -16.01 0.17 -10.94
CA VAL A 52 -14.90 -0.61 -10.38
C VAL A 52 -13.88 -0.94 -11.47
N GLU A 53 -14.34 -1.37 -12.65
CA GLU A 53 -13.47 -1.65 -13.79
C GLU A 53 -12.69 -0.41 -14.25
N GLU A 54 -13.37 0.70 -14.46
CA GLU A 54 -12.71 1.95 -14.87
C GLU A 54 -11.68 2.41 -13.85
N ASN A 55 -11.96 2.26 -12.54
CA ASN A 55 -11.00 2.53 -11.48
C ASN A 55 -9.75 1.65 -11.60
N LEU A 56 -9.91 0.35 -11.90
CA LEU A 56 -8.75 -0.55 -12.12
C LEU A 56 -7.95 -0.12 -13.34
N LEU A 57 -8.62 0.18 -14.46
CA LEU A 57 -7.96 0.63 -15.69
C LEU A 57 -7.17 1.92 -15.49
N MET A 58 -7.67 2.85 -14.66
CA MET A 58 -6.94 4.07 -14.28
C MET A 58 -5.61 3.75 -13.57
N GLY A 59 -5.51 2.61 -12.88
CA GLY A 59 -4.24 2.15 -12.30
C GLY A 59 -3.14 1.90 -13.32
N GLY A 60 -3.53 1.57 -14.56
CA GLY A 60 -2.60 1.34 -15.67
C GLY A 60 -2.49 2.52 -16.66
N PHE A 61 -2.99 3.71 -16.31
CA PHE A 61 -3.07 4.85 -17.22
C PHE A 61 -1.74 5.23 -17.89
N ILE A 62 -0.62 5.03 -17.20
CA ILE A 62 0.73 5.33 -17.73
C ILE A 62 1.34 4.19 -18.57
N LYS A 63 0.65 3.07 -18.75
CA LYS A 63 1.10 1.99 -19.65
C LYS A 63 1.00 2.45 -21.11
N GLU A 64 1.93 1.94 -21.93
CA GLU A 64 1.96 2.28 -23.36
C GLU A 64 0.83 1.61 -24.15
N LYS A 65 0.38 0.45 -23.68
CA LYS A 65 -0.70 -0.32 -24.33
C LYS A 65 -1.87 -0.50 -23.37
N THR A 66 -3.01 0.02 -23.74
CA THR A 66 -4.24 -0.09 -22.96
C THR A 66 -4.66 -1.55 -22.72
N ASP A 67 -4.45 -2.43 -23.71
CA ASP A 67 -4.80 -3.86 -23.62
C ASP A 67 -4.11 -4.56 -22.45
N GLU A 68 -2.89 -4.14 -22.09
CA GLU A 68 -2.19 -4.70 -20.93
C GLU A 68 -2.90 -4.36 -19.61
N SER A 69 -3.55 -3.21 -19.51
CA SER A 69 -4.32 -2.83 -18.33
C SER A 69 -5.57 -3.68 -18.19
N TYR A 70 -6.25 -4.00 -19.29
CA TYR A 70 -7.39 -4.91 -19.30
C TYR A 70 -6.99 -6.33 -18.86
N VAL A 71 -5.88 -6.86 -19.36
CA VAL A 71 -5.39 -8.19 -18.95
C VAL A 71 -5.11 -8.24 -17.44
N GLU A 72 -4.49 -7.19 -16.89
CA GLU A 72 -4.23 -7.16 -15.44
C GLU A 72 -5.50 -6.93 -14.62
N ALA A 73 -6.45 -6.14 -15.10
CA ALA A 73 -7.76 -5.98 -14.45
C ALA A 73 -8.54 -7.32 -14.40
N GLU A 74 -8.50 -8.13 -15.46
CA GLU A 74 -9.12 -9.46 -15.46
C GLU A 74 -8.51 -10.37 -14.41
N LYS A 75 -7.19 -10.42 -14.26
CA LYS A 75 -6.53 -11.20 -13.20
C LYS A 75 -6.96 -10.76 -11.80
N ILE A 76 -7.14 -9.45 -11.61
CA ILE A 76 -7.66 -8.89 -10.35
C ILE A 76 -9.09 -9.37 -10.11
N PHE A 77 -9.95 -9.38 -11.13
CA PHE A 77 -11.32 -9.89 -11.02
C PHE A 77 -11.37 -11.41 -10.78
N GLU A 78 -10.43 -12.18 -11.36
CA GLU A 78 -10.28 -13.60 -11.06
C GLU A 78 -9.89 -13.83 -9.59
N LYS A 79 -8.96 -13.04 -9.07
CA LYS A 79 -8.47 -13.14 -7.70
C LYS A 79 -9.49 -12.64 -6.67
N TYR A 80 -10.21 -11.56 -6.97
CA TYR A 80 -11.10 -10.89 -6.02
C TYR A 80 -12.56 -10.90 -6.51
N GLU A 81 -13.29 -11.98 -6.17
CA GLU A 81 -14.70 -12.15 -6.53
C GLU A 81 -15.60 -10.98 -6.10
N ARG A 82 -15.31 -10.37 -4.95
CA ARG A 82 -16.04 -9.19 -4.45
C ARG A 82 -15.99 -8.02 -5.44
N LEU A 83 -14.85 -7.75 -6.05
CA LEU A 83 -14.72 -6.70 -7.07
C LEU A 83 -15.38 -7.13 -8.39
N ARG A 84 -15.22 -8.39 -8.78
CA ARG A 84 -15.87 -8.94 -10.00
C ARG A 84 -17.38 -8.76 -9.95
N ASN A 85 -18.02 -9.08 -8.82
CA ASN A 85 -19.46 -8.94 -8.64
C ASN A 85 -19.94 -7.48 -8.65
N ARG A 86 -19.03 -6.52 -8.49
CA ARG A 86 -19.29 -5.08 -8.52
C ARG A 86 -18.72 -4.38 -9.76
N ARG A 87 -18.18 -5.13 -10.74
CA ARG A 87 -17.39 -4.66 -11.87
C ARG A 87 -17.98 -3.41 -12.54
N ASN A 88 -19.26 -3.43 -12.85
CA ASN A 88 -19.98 -2.36 -13.57
C ASN A 88 -20.65 -1.34 -12.64
N GLN A 89 -20.44 -1.43 -11.33
CA GLN A 89 -21.02 -0.49 -10.37
C GLN A 89 -20.08 0.67 -10.12
N PRO A 90 -20.60 1.90 -9.93
CA PRO A 90 -19.77 3.03 -9.55
C PRO A 90 -19.14 2.82 -8.16
N ALA A 91 -17.88 3.24 -8.00
CA ALA A 91 -17.13 2.98 -6.76
C ALA A 91 -17.74 3.64 -5.51
N LYS A 92 -18.57 4.67 -5.67
CA LYS A 92 -19.27 5.32 -4.54
C LYS A 92 -20.25 4.41 -3.78
N VAL A 93 -20.74 3.34 -4.38
CA VAL A 93 -21.68 2.41 -3.72
C VAL A 93 -20.95 1.28 -2.97
N LEU A 94 -19.63 1.19 -3.06
CA LEU A 94 -18.84 0.19 -2.36
C LEU A 94 -18.82 0.44 -0.86
N SER A 95 -18.82 -0.65 -0.07
CA SER A 95 -18.49 -0.57 1.36
C SER A 95 -17.05 -0.09 1.57
N GLY A 96 -16.70 0.38 2.78
CA GLY A 96 -15.34 0.80 3.10
C GLY A 96 -14.29 -0.27 2.79
N GLY A 97 -14.56 -1.52 3.13
CA GLY A 97 -13.67 -2.64 2.83
C GLY A 97 -13.55 -2.96 1.34
N GLU A 98 -14.66 -2.94 0.58
CA GLU A 98 -14.62 -3.11 -0.89
C GLU A 98 -13.86 -1.96 -1.57
N ARG A 99 -14.03 -0.74 -1.06
CA ARG A 99 -13.29 0.42 -1.56
C ARG A 99 -11.80 0.28 -1.30
N ARG A 100 -11.40 -0.14 -0.09
CA ARG A 100 -9.99 -0.36 0.24
C ARG A 100 -9.37 -1.48 -0.61
N LEU A 101 -10.12 -2.56 -0.84
CA LEU A 101 -9.71 -3.62 -1.78
C LEU A 101 -9.51 -3.07 -3.21
N LEU A 102 -10.40 -2.18 -3.68
CA LEU A 102 -10.26 -1.55 -5.00
C LEU A 102 -9.02 -0.65 -5.08
N GLU A 103 -8.72 0.13 -4.03
CA GLU A 103 -7.53 0.98 -3.94
C GLU A 103 -6.24 0.17 -4.04
N ILE A 104 -6.14 -0.92 -3.27
CA ILE A 104 -5.00 -1.84 -3.33
C ILE A 104 -4.91 -2.46 -4.72
N SER A 105 -6.01 -2.98 -5.23
CA SER A 105 -6.06 -3.65 -6.54
C SER A 105 -5.67 -2.74 -7.69
N ARG A 106 -6.07 -1.46 -7.66
CA ARG A 106 -5.68 -0.47 -8.65
C ARG A 106 -4.17 -0.26 -8.70
N ALA A 107 -3.50 -0.24 -7.54
CA ALA A 107 -2.04 -0.13 -7.48
C ALA A 107 -1.34 -1.36 -8.11
N LEU A 108 -1.97 -2.54 -8.06
CA LEU A 108 -1.41 -3.78 -8.60
C LEU A 108 -1.43 -3.87 -10.14
N VAL A 109 -2.26 -3.08 -10.83
CA VAL A 109 -2.36 -3.08 -12.32
C VAL A 109 -1.01 -2.80 -12.99
N MET A 110 -0.14 -2.02 -12.36
CA MET A 110 1.23 -1.75 -12.85
C MET A 110 2.24 -2.85 -12.50
N LYS A 111 1.82 -3.92 -11.81
CA LYS A 111 2.70 -5.01 -11.33
C LYS A 111 3.90 -4.51 -10.51
N PRO A 112 3.71 -3.66 -9.53
CA PRO A 112 4.82 -3.14 -8.74
C PRO A 112 5.53 -4.28 -7.98
N SER A 113 6.84 -4.13 -7.77
CA SER A 113 7.62 -4.97 -6.87
C SER A 113 7.60 -4.43 -5.43
N VAL A 114 7.42 -3.11 -5.27
CA VAL A 114 7.38 -2.42 -3.98
C VAL A 114 6.06 -1.68 -3.83
N LEU A 115 5.40 -1.89 -2.69
CA LEU A 115 4.19 -1.19 -2.29
C LEU A 115 4.48 -0.28 -1.10
N LEU A 116 4.22 1.00 -1.25
CA LEU A 116 4.15 1.96 -0.15
C LEU A 116 2.70 2.03 0.30
N VAL A 117 2.44 1.72 1.57
CA VAL A 117 1.07 1.61 2.11
C VAL A 117 0.92 2.55 3.31
N ASP A 118 0.04 3.52 3.18
CA ASP A 118 -0.16 4.56 4.19
C ASP A 118 -1.47 4.32 4.96
N GLU A 119 -1.33 4.01 6.24
CA GLU A 119 -2.41 3.81 7.21
C GLU A 119 -3.62 3.01 6.67
N PRO A 120 -3.42 1.77 6.19
CA PRO A 120 -4.46 1.02 5.49
C PRO A 120 -5.66 0.65 6.36
N SER A 121 -5.52 0.71 7.69
CA SER A 121 -6.59 0.33 8.63
C SER A 121 -7.48 1.49 9.06
N ILE A 122 -7.09 2.73 8.77
CA ILE A 122 -7.81 3.90 9.28
C ILE A 122 -9.25 3.96 8.79
N GLY A 123 -10.18 4.27 9.70
CA GLY A 123 -11.60 4.43 9.38
C GLY A 123 -12.34 3.14 8.98
N LEU A 124 -11.70 1.98 9.05
CA LEU A 124 -12.31 0.69 8.74
C LEU A 124 -12.90 0.02 9.99
N GLU A 125 -14.00 -0.70 9.80
CA GLU A 125 -14.50 -1.64 10.80
C GLU A 125 -13.50 -2.79 11.03
N PRO A 126 -13.42 -3.38 12.25
CA PRO A 126 -12.44 -4.41 12.58
C PRO A 126 -12.32 -5.55 11.58
N ARG A 127 -13.46 -6.07 11.09
CA ARG A 127 -13.50 -7.15 10.07
C ARG A 127 -12.83 -6.79 8.75
N TYR A 128 -12.84 -5.51 8.38
CA TYR A 128 -12.19 -5.04 7.16
C TYR A 128 -10.71 -4.76 7.36
N ILE A 129 -10.31 -4.41 8.59
CA ILE A 129 -8.89 -4.31 8.97
C ILE A 129 -8.22 -5.67 8.77
N ASP A 130 -8.79 -6.73 9.34
CA ASP A 130 -8.24 -8.08 9.19
C ASP A 130 -8.14 -8.50 7.72
N MET A 131 -9.20 -8.26 6.93
CA MET A 131 -9.20 -8.53 5.49
C MET A 131 -8.07 -7.78 4.75
N VAL A 132 -7.83 -6.52 5.08
CA VAL A 132 -6.76 -5.73 4.42
C VAL A 132 -5.39 -6.31 4.76
N PHE A 133 -5.12 -6.65 6.01
CA PHE A 133 -3.85 -7.25 6.41
C PHE A 133 -3.67 -8.66 5.82
N GLU A 134 -4.73 -9.46 5.66
CA GLU A 134 -4.69 -10.73 4.93
C GLU A 134 -4.29 -10.53 3.46
N ILE A 135 -4.85 -9.53 2.78
CA ILE A 135 -4.50 -9.18 1.40
C ILE A 135 -3.02 -8.78 1.31
N LEU A 136 -2.54 -7.90 2.21
CA LEU A 136 -1.14 -7.48 2.24
C LEU A 136 -0.21 -8.66 2.51
N ARG A 137 -0.59 -9.58 3.40
CA ARG A 137 0.15 -10.80 3.69
C ARG A 137 0.25 -11.71 2.47
N ASP A 138 -0.85 -11.92 1.76
CA ASP A 138 -0.86 -12.67 0.51
C ASP A 138 0.07 -12.07 -0.56
N LEU A 139 0.06 -10.74 -0.70
CA LEU A 139 0.95 -10.02 -1.60
C LEU A 139 2.43 -10.18 -1.22
N GLN A 140 2.74 -10.16 0.08
CA GLN A 140 4.10 -10.36 0.60
C GLN A 140 4.57 -11.80 0.41
N GLU A 141 3.78 -12.77 0.86
CA GLU A 141 4.19 -14.18 0.95
C GLU A 141 4.10 -14.92 -0.38
N ASN A 142 3.01 -14.72 -1.13
CA ASN A 142 2.75 -15.47 -2.37
C ASN A 142 3.23 -14.72 -3.61
N GLU A 143 3.06 -13.40 -3.67
CA GLU A 143 3.50 -12.59 -4.80
C GLU A 143 4.90 -11.97 -4.62
N LYS A 144 5.54 -12.20 -3.46
CA LYS A 144 6.90 -11.72 -3.13
C LYS A 144 7.07 -10.20 -3.27
N LYS A 145 6.02 -9.45 -2.96
CA LYS A 145 6.08 -7.98 -2.93
C LYS A 145 6.84 -7.50 -1.69
N THR A 146 7.66 -6.48 -1.86
CA THR A 146 8.19 -5.71 -0.72
C THR A 146 7.14 -4.68 -0.31
N ILE A 147 6.78 -4.65 0.98
CA ILE A 147 5.78 -3.72 1.50
C ILE A 147 6.43 -2.82 2.54
N ILE A 148 6.36 -1.50 2.31
CA ILE A 148 6.74 -0.49 3.29
C ILE A 148 5.44 0.12 3.81
N LEU A 149 5.12 -0.23 5.06
CA LEU A 149 3.87 0.12 5.72
C LEU A 149 4.09 1.22 6.76
N VAL A 150 3.28 2.26 6.74
CA VAL A 150 3.06 3.17 7.87
C VAL A 150 1.69 2.86 8.45
N GLU A 151 1.62 2.66 9.77
CA GLU A 151 0.38 2.26 10.42
C GLU A 151 0.28 2.92 11.81
N GLN A 152 -0.87 3.49 12.11
CA GLN A 152 -1.16 4.10 13.42
C GLN A 152 -1.46 3.02 14.46
N ASN A 153 -2.10 1.92 14.06
CA ASN A 153 -2.30 0.76 14.91
C ASN A 153 -0.99 -0.03 15.04
N ALA A 154 -0.14 0.42 15.96
CA ALA A 154 1.20 -0.13 16.16
C ALA A 154 1.21 -1.66 16.33
N LYS A 155 0.21 -2.21 17.05
CA LYS A 155 0.09 -3.67 17.23
C LYS A 155 -0.08 -4.37 15.90
N LYS A 156 -1.07 -3.97 15.07
CA LYS A 156 -1.32 -4.56 13.75
C LYS A 156 -0.13 -4.39 12.81
N GLY A 157 0.48 -3.19 12.79
CA GLY A 157 1.66 -2.92 11.98
C GLY A 157 2.83 -3.82 12.34
N LEU A 158 3.13 -4.00 13.63
CA LEU A 158 4.23 -4.84 14.10
C LEU A 158 3.95 -6.34 13.95
N GLU A 159 2.69 -6.80 14.12
CA GLU A 159 2.28 -8.19 13.84
C GLU A 159 2.46 -8.54 12.34
N PHE A 160 2.38 -7.56 11.47
CA PHE A 160 2.57 -7.73 10.04
C PHE A 160 4.04 -7.66 9.62
N ALA A 161 4.84 -6.82 10.25
CA ALA A 161 6.18 -6.45 9.80
C ALA A 161 7.25 -7.50 10.11
N ASP A 162 8.10 -7.83 9.13
CA ASP A 162 9.36 -8.55 9.38
C ASP A 162 10.33 -7.67 10.18
N ILE A 163 10.43 -6.38 9.80
CA ILE A 163 11.27 -5.37 10.46
C ILE A 163 10.42 -4.13 10.72
N GLY A 164 10.43 -3.65 11.96
CA GLY A 164 9.74 -2.44 12.38
C GLY A 164 10.70 -1.31 12.75
N TYR A 165 10.26 -0.08 12.49
CA TYR A 165 10.92 1.15 12.91
C TYR A 165 9.93 2.01 13.68
N VAL A 166 10.24 2.26 14.93
CA VAL A 166 9.45 3.15 15.79
C VAL A 166 10.04 4.57 15.69
N LEU A 167 9.22 5.50 15.23
CA LEU A 167 9.64 6.89 15.01
C LEU A 167 9.05 7.80 16.07
N VAL A 168 9.90 8.65 16.66
CA VAL A 168 9.49 9.70 17.61
C VAL A 168 10.07 11.03 17.13
N SER A 169 9.23 12.01 16.92
CA SER A 169 9.64 13.35 16.44
C SER A 169 10.54 13.31 15.18
N GLY A 170 10.25 12.41 14.25
CA GLY A 170 10.97 12.26 12.99
C GLY A 170 12.30 11.49 13.08
N GLN A 171 12.65 10.98 14.25
CA GLN A 171 13.87 10.18 14.47
C GLN A 171 13.52 8.73 14.78
N THR A 172 14.34 7.79 14.32
CA THR A 172 14.20 6.38 14.69
C THR A 172 14.60 6.20 16.15
N ALA A 173 13.62 5.92 17.00
CA ALA A 173 13.84 5.65 18.41
C ALA A 173 14.22 4.19 18.65
N ILE A 174 13.52 3.26 18.02
CA ILE A 174 13.73 1.81 18.18
C ILE A 174 13.57 1.17 16.80
N ALA A 175 14.41 0.17 16.50
CA ALA A 175 14.28 -0.67 15.31
C ALA A 175 14.56 -2.13 15.66
N GLY A 176 13.88 -3.06 14.99
CA GLY A 176 14.08 -4.50 15.23
C GLY A 176 13.07 -5.35 14.48
N LYS A 177 13.05 -6.65 14.76
CA LYS A 177 12.01 -7.54 14.23
C LYS A 177 10.65 -7.17 14.83
N GLY A 178 9.58 -7.30 14.05
CA GLY A 178 8.23 -6.99 14.49
C GLY A 178 7.84 -7.70 15.78
N ASP A 179 8.09 -9.01 15.87
CA ASP A 179 7.82 -9.82 17.07
C ASP A 179 8.59 -9.38 18.32
N ASP A 180 9.84 -8.91 18.15
CA ASP A 180 10.68 -8.44 19.26
C ASP A 180 10.17 -7.06 19.75
N LEU A 181 9.76 -6.21 18.81
CA LEU A 181 9.20 -4.89 19.12
C LEU A 181 7.85 -4.99 19.83
N LEU A 182 7.00 -5.96 19.49
CA LEU A 182 5.72 -6.22 20.17
C LEU A 182 5.92 -6.56 21.65
N LYS A 183 7.03 -7.18 22.00
CA LYS A 183 7.38 -7.59 23.38
C LYS A 183 8.20 -6.53 24.12
N ASN A 184 8.60 -5.46 23.43
CA ASN A 184 9.44 -4.42 24.01
C ASN A 184 8.61 -3.50 24.94
N PRO A 185 8.97 -3.38 26.25
CA PRO A 185 8.22 -2.53 27.18
C PRO A 185 8.16 -1.05 26.80
N ASP A 186 9.19 -0.52 26.15
CA ASP A 186 9.24 0.87 25.74
C ASP A 186 8.28 1.14 24.58
N VAL A 187 8.17 0.20 23.63
CA VAL A 187 7.15 0.24 22.58
C VAL A 187 5.75 0.12 23.19
N GLY A 188 5.59 -0.75 24.19
CA GLY A 188 4.35 -0.90 24.95
C GLY A 188 3.89 0.44 25.56
N ARG A 189 4.77 1.13 26.26
CA ARG A 189 4.47 2.42 26.90
C ARG A 189 4.18 3.54 25.89
N LEU A 190 4.88 3.58 24.78
CA LEU A 190 4.76 4.67 23.81
C LEU A 190 3.53 4.52 22.89
N PHE A 191 3.14 3.30 22.52
CA PHE A 191 2.22 3.06 21.41
C PHE A 191 1.14 2.00 21.65
N LEU A 192 1.30 1.09 22.64
CA LEU A 192 0.37 -0.02 22.85
C LEU A 192 -0.55 0.15 24.05
N GLY A 193 -0.49 1.30 24.75
CA GLY A 193 -1.38 1.62 25.86
C GLY A 193 -1.07 0.84 27.14
N GLY A 194 0.22 0.58 27.40
CA GLY A 194 0.71 -0.07 28.61
C GLY A 194 0.56 0.77 29.86
#